data_7c0983a403edefad92861bb18eb439ea
#
_entry.id   7c0983a403edefad92861bb18eb439ea
#
_cell.length_a   1.000
_cell.length_b   1.000
_cell.length_c   1.000
_cell.angle_alpha   90.00
_cell.angle_beta   90.00
_cell.angle_gamma   90.00
#
_symmetry.space_group_name_H-M   'P 1'
#
loop_
_entity.id
_entity.type
_entity.pdbx_description
1 polymer ?
#
loop_
_entity_poly.entity_id
_entity_poly.type
_entity_poly.pdbx_seq_one_letter_code
_entity_poly.pdbx_strand_id
1 'polypeptide(L)'
;MSTIEHISNAILKAPRTRIIQHQGPFTLHLNLPGFNLPQPGDHGHGPLALIVESTLEPGTHIRLHEHTNDEIVSWVPGGVMRHNDLTVGELVVDDRHLMVMNAGSGFWHEERVLPSDPYLRMLQIFVRPRAADLEPHIQYGEMPDSRPNEWRYLFGREGSDAPFFVRNDVNFHDIRLSAGSETALPPSPQGWDSYFYVFTGHVMVDGIPFAEAETGLIRQPGQTVVTALEDSVMVCFSINPNAPVVRLGTVGR
;
A
#
# COMPACT_ATOMS: atom_id res chain seq x y z
N MET A 1 5.02 20.88 37.82
CA MET A 1 4.02 20.50 36.84
C MET A 1 4.67 20.71 35.46
N SER A 2 5.14 19.65 34.84
CA SER A 2 5.79 19.70 33.52
C SER A 2 4.67 19.73 32.46
N THR A 3 4.50 20.84 31.79
CA THR A 3 3.69 20.96 30.57
C THR A 3 4.34 20.11 29.51
N ILE A 4 3.75 18.96 29.20
CA ILE A 4 4.07 18.19 28.00
C ILE A 4 3.57 19.04 26.84
N GLU A 5 4.48 19.75 26.17
CA GLU A 5 4.17 20.34 24.86
C GLU A 5 3.86 19.18 23.92
N HIS A 6 2.59 19.04 23.52
CA HIS A 6 2.19 18.24 22.37
C HIS A 6 2.85 18.88 21.14
N ILE A 7 4.01 18.38 20.75
CA ILE A 7 4.56 18.65 19.43
C ILE A 7 3.62 17.90 18.48
N SER A 8 2.67 18.61 17.89
CA SER A 8 1.89 18.11 16.75
C SER A 8 2.88 17.83 15.63
N ASN A 9 3.18 16.58 15.38
CA ASN A 9 4.01 16.19 14.24
C ASN A 9 3.29 16.65 12.98
N ALA A 10 3.89 17.57 12.23
CA ALA A 10 3.27 18.11 11.03
C ALA A 10 2.95 16.98 10.04
N ILE A 11 1.69 16.83 9.67
CA ILE A 11 1.25 15.90 8.64
C ILE A 11 1.54 16.54 7.28
N LEU A 12 2.39 15.91 6.51
CA LEU A 12 2.71 16.33 5.15
C LEU A 12 1.66 15.78 4.21
N LYS A 13 0.60 16.56 3.99
CA LYS A 13 -0.53 16.19 3.15
C LYS A 13 -0.19 16.35 1.67
N ALA A 14 -0.58 15.36 0.85
CA ALA A 14 -0.59 15.48 -0.60
C ALA A 14 -1.99 15.17 -1.15
N PRO A 15 -2.43 15.91 -2.19
CA PRO A 15 -3.68 15.66 -2.88
C PRO A 15 -3.58 14.38 -3.72
N ARG A 16 -4.72 13.94 -4.26
CA ARG A 16 -4.73 12.87 -5.25
C ARG A 16 -3.69 13.14 -6.34
N THR A 17 -2.90 12.12 -6.66
CA THR A 17 -1.87 12.22 -7.70
C THR A 17 -2.46 12.63 -9.05
N ARG A 18 -1.70 13.45 -9.79
CA ARG A 18 -2.01 13.81 -11.17
C ARG A 18 -1.25 12.97 -12.20
N ILE A 19 -0.43 12.02 -11.74
CA ILE A 19 0.29 11.11 -12.62
C ILE A 19 -0.66 9.97 -12.95
N ILE A 20 -1.31 10.07 -14.09
CA ILE A 20 -2.32 9.14 -14.56
C ILE A 20 -1.85 8.53 -15.88
N GLN A 21 -1.95 7.21 -16.00
CA GLN A 21 -1.66 6.47 -17.22
C GLN A 21 -2.92 5.73 -17.66
N HIS A 22 -3.41 6.04 -18.86
CA HIS A 22 -4.53 5.35 -19.48
C HIS A 22 -4.02 4.34 -20.51
N GLN A 23 -4.40 3.08 -20.36
CA GLN A 23 -4.03 1.98 -21.25
C GLN A 23 -5.29 1.23 -21.73
N GLY A 24 -6.18 1.94 -22.41
CA GLY A 24 -7.48 1.41 -22.80
C GLY A 24 -8.37 1.16 -21.57
N PRO A 25 -8.80 -0.09 -21.32
CA PRO A 25 -9.68 -0.44 -20.19
C PRO A 25 -8.97 -0.47 -18.82
N PHE A 26 -7.73 -0.03 -18.79
CA PHE A 26 -6.86 -0.04 -17.62
C PHE A 26 -6.31 1.36 -17.32
N THR A 27 -6.56 1.88 -16.13
CA THR A 27 -6.06 3.19 -15.68
C THR A 27 -5.26 3.06 -14.41
N LEU A 28 -4.11 3.72 -14.36
CA LEU A 28 -3.20 3.76 -13.23
C LEU A 28 -3.11 5.17 -12.66
N HIS A 29 -3.22 5.31 -11.35
CA HIS A 29 -2.89 6.52 -10.61
C HIS A 29 -1.65 6.24 -9.75
N LEU A 30 -0.53 6.90 -10.04
CA LEU A 30 0.74 6.67 -9.35
C LEU A 30 0.85 7.58 -8.12
N ASN A 31 0.80 7.02 -6.91
CA ASN A 31 1.04 7.73 -5.67
C ASN A 31 2.50 7.55 -5.27
N LEU A 32 3.22 8.65 -5.16
CA LEU A 32 4.67 8.71 -4.95
C LEU A 32 4.95 9.28 -3.56
N PRO A 33 5.21 8.44 -2.53
CA PRO A 33 5.32 8.87 -1.14
C PRO A 33 6.38 9.94 -0.89
N GLY A 34 7.46 9.95 -1.66
CA GLY A 34 8.50 10.97 -1.57
C GLY A 34 7.99 12.37 -1.91
N PHE A 35 6.94 12.49 -2.71
CA PHE A 35 6.38 13.78 -3.13
C PHE A 35 5.50 14.45 -2.07
N ASN A 36 5.24 13.78 -0.95
CA ASN A 36 4.70 14.43 0.24
C ASN A 36 5.77 15.32 0.92
N LEU A 37 7.05 15.09 0.65
CA LEU A 37 8.14 15.88 1.23
C LEU A 37 8.28 17.22 0.49
N PRO A 38 8.58 18.32 1.19
CA PRO A 38 8.81 19.65 0.57
C PRO A 38 9.97 19.67 -0.42
N GLN A 39 10.95 18.79 -0.22
CA GLN A 39 12.11 18.61 -1.10
C GLN A 39 12.31 17.10 -1.31
N PRO A 40 11.64 16.53 -2.32
CA PRO A 40 11.78 15.12 -2.61
C PRO A 40 13.17 14.82 -3.17
N GLY A 41 13.91 13.97 -2.50
CA GLY A 41 15.18 13.44 -3.03
C GLY A 41 14.95 12.25 -3.97
N ASP A 42 13.74 11.68 -3.93
CA ASP A 42 13.33 10.46 -4.61
C ASP A 42 11.79 10.47 -4.71
N HIS A 43 11.23 9.70 -5.63
CA HIS A 43 9.78 9.53 -5.74
C HIS A 43 9.20 8.66 -4.60
N GLY A 44 9.97 7.72 -4.06
CA GLY A 44 9.60 6.90 -2.92
C GLY A 44 9.98 7.52 -1.58
N HIS A 45 9.61 6.85 -0.49
CA HIS A 45 10.02 7.17 0.87
C HIS A 45 10.68 5.95 1.51
N GLY A 46 12.01 5.96 1.62
CA GLY A 46 12.76 4.76 2.05
C GLY A 46 12.45 3.54 1.17
N PRO A 47 12.07 2.40 1.77
CA PRO A 47 11.71 1.21 1.01
C PRO A 47 10.35 1.29 0.30
N LEU A 48 9.40 2.12 0.73
CA LEU A 48 8.14 2.28 0.00
C LEU A 48 8.36 3.10 -1.27
N ALA A 49 8.42 2.42 -2.43
CA ALA A 49 8.73 3.04 -3.71
C ALA A 49 7.54 3.85 -4.25
N LEU A 50 6.41 3.19 -4.42
CA LEU A 50 5.17 3.81 -4.88
C LEU A 50 3.96 2.93 -4.57
N ILE A 51 2.78 3.55 -4.65
CA ILE A 51 1.50 2.87 -4.58
C ILE A 51 0.76 3.17 -5.87
N VAL A 52 0.39 2.15 -6.62
CA VAL A 52 -0.39 2.27 -7.84
C VAL A 52 -1.84 1.95 -7.51
N GLU A 53 -2.71 2.96 -7.58
CA GLU A 53 -4.14 2.73 -7.60
C GLU A 53 -4.53 2.35 -9.02
N SER A 54 -4.96 1.12 -9.21
CA SER A 54 -5.35 0.56 -10.50
C SER A 54 -6.85 0.41 -10.60
N THR A 55 -7.41 0.81 -11.75
CA THR A 55 -8.80 0.54 -12.12
C THR A 55 -8.84 -0.25 -13.41
N LEU A 56 -9.54 -1.38 -13.41
CA LEU A 56 -9.64 -2.29 -14.54
C LEU A 56 -11.12 -2.57 -14.85
N GLU A 57 -11.50 -2.38 -16.13
CA GLU A 57 -12.82 -2.77 -16.62
C GLU A 57 -12.93 -4.29 -16.78
N PRO A 58 -14.14 -4.87 -16.69
CA PRO A 58 -14.38 -6.26 -17.03
C PRO A 58 -13.84 -6.61 -18.42
N GLY A 59 -13.13 -7.73 -18.53
CA GLY A 59 -12.47 -8.16 -19.77
C GLY A 59 -11.06 -7.62 -19.97
N THR A 60 -10.52 -6.85 -19.02
CA THR A 60 -9.13 -6.36 -19.09
C THR A 60 -8.13 -7.51 -18.96
N HIS A 61 -7.09 -7.49 -19.82
CA HIS A 61 -5.97 -8.41 -19.75
C HIS A 61 -4.65 -7.65 -19.83
N ILE A 62 -3.89 -7.67 -18.74
CA ILE A 62 -2.52 -7.20 -18.67
C ILE A 62 -1.63 -8.39 -19.04
N ARG A 63 -1.04 -8.30 -20.24
CA ARG A 63 -0.29 -9.41 -20.84
C ARG A 63 0.95 -9.77 -20.03
N LEU A 64 1.46 -10.97 -20.25
CA LEU A 64 2.67 -11.50 -19.63
C LEU A 64 3.84 -10.49 -19.68
N HIS A 65 4.36 -10.15 -18.53
CA HIS A 65 5.46 -9.20 -18.34
C HIS A 65 6.33 -9.61 -17.15
N GLU A 66 7.52 -9.03 -17.10
CA GLU A 66 8.53 -9.35 -16.10
C GLU A 66 8.66 -8.27 -15.05
N HIS A 67 8.84 -8.70 -13.80
CA HIS A 67 9.34 -7.88 -12.71
C HIS A 67 10.65 -8.46 -12.18
N THR A 68 11.60 -7.58 -11.88
CA THR A 68 12.85 -7.88 -11.19
C THR A 68 13.05 -6.92 -10.04
N ASN A 69 13.57 -7.39 -8.91
CA ASN A 69 13.92 -6.56 -7.76
C ASN A 69 12.80 -5.64 -7.23
N ASP A 70 11.55 -6.07 -7.40
CA ASP A 70 10.36 -5.46 -6.82
C ASP A 70 9.74 -6.41 -5.79
N GLU A 71 9.27 -5.87 -4.68
CA GLU A 71 8.36 -6.55 -3.77
C GLU A 71 6.97 -5.96 -4.06
N ILE A 72 6.05 -6.75 -4.61
CA ILE A 72 4.76 -6.26 -5.13
C ILE A 72 3.63 -6.86 -4.33
N VAL A 73 2.81 -6.02 -3.71
CA VAL A 73 1.66 -6.46 -2.95
C VAL A 73 0.38 -6.05 -3.68
N SER A 74 -0.47 -7.01 -3.99
CA SER A 74 -1.79 -6.79 -4.55
C SER A 74 -2.83 -6.83 -3.44
N TRP A 75 -3.40 -5.67 -3.11
CA TRP A 75 -4.48 -5.50 -2.13
C TRP A 75 -5.76 -5.11 -2.86
N VAL A 76 -6.77 -5.97 -2.78
CA VAL A 76 -8.06 -5.87 -3.48
C VAL A 76 -9.18 -5.73 -2.45
N PRO A 77 -9.64 -4.51 -2.12
CA PRO A 77 -10.69 -4.31 -1.13
C PRO A 77 -12.11 -4.62 -1.63
N GLY A 78 -12.25 -4.83 -2.92
CA GLY A 78 -13.49 -5.20 -3.60
C GLY A 78 -13.26 -5.45 -5.09
N GLY A 79 -13.99 -6.39 -5.66
CA GLY A 79 -13.75 -6.88 -7.02
C GLY A 79 -12.88 -8.14 -7.02
N VAL A 80 -12.37 -8.50 -8.18
CA VAL A 80 -11.58 -9.72 -8.39
C VAL A 80 -10.44 -9.45 -9.37
N MET A 81 -9.22 -9.74 -8.98
CA MET A 81 -8.05 -9.76 -9.84
C MET A 81 -7.56 -11.20 -9.99
N ARG A 82 -7.32 -11.65 -11.21
CA ARG A 82 -6.76 -12.97 -11.48
C ARG A 82 -5.34 -12.81 -11.93
N HIS A 83 -4.46 -13.40 -11.15
CA HIS A 83 -3.04 -13.49 -11.44
C HIS A 83 -2.74 -14.86 -12.03
N ASN A 84 -1.84 -14.91 -13.01
CA ASN A 84 -1.34 -16.17 -13.55
C ASN A 84 0.16 -16.05 -13.80
N ASP A 85 0.91 -17.03 -13.32
CA ASP A 85 2.35 -17.11 -13.49
C ASP A 85 2.79 -18.55 -13.83
N LEU A 86 4.06 -18.68 -14.18
CA LEU A 86 4.63 -19.98 -14.59
C LEU A 86 5.00 -20.88 -13.40
N THR A 87 4.89 -20.37 -12.16
CA THR A 87 5.35 -21.08 -10.95
C THR A 87 4.20 -21.77 -10.23
N VAL A 88 3.13 -20.99 -9.93
CA VAL A 88 1.98 -21.48 -9.15
C VAL A 88 0.68 -21.56 -9.97
N GLY A 89 0.68 -21.00 -11.20
CA GLY A 89 -0.51 -20.95 -12.05
C GLY A 89 -1.48 -19.83 -11.67
N GLU A 90 -2.78 -20.07 -11.86
CA GLU A 90 -3.82 -19.06 -11.62
C GLU A 90 -4.15 -18.91 -10.14
N LEU A 91 -4.09 -17.66 -9.64
CA LEU A 91 -4.53 -17.23 -8.32
C LEU A 91 -5.66 -16.21 -8.45
N VAL A 92 -6.60 -16.23 -7.51
CA VAL A 92 -7.74 -15.28 -7.46
C VAL A 92 -7.58 -14.39 -6.24
N VAL A 93 -7.27 -13.12 -6.47
CA VAL A 93 -7.11 -12.12 -5.40
C VAL A 93 -8.39 -11.29 -5.31
N ASP A 94 -8.98 -11.26 -4.14
CA ASP A 94 -10.24 -10.59 -3.82
C ASP A 94 -10.15 -9.91 -2.44
N ASP A 95 -11.28 -9.49 -1.87
CA ASP A 95 -11.34 -8.82 -0.56
C ASP A 95 -10.99 -9.72 0.65
N ARG A 96 -10.77 -11.02 0.40
CA ARG A 96 -10.38 -12.02 1.41
C ARG A 96 -8.93 -12.47 1.28
N HIS A 97 -8.30 -12.28 0.12
CA HIS A 97 -6.99 -12.81 -0.18
C HIS A 97 -5.99 -11.68 -0.46
N LEU A 98 -4.79 -11.81 0.09
CA LEU A 98 -3.63 -10.98 -0.26
C LEU A 98 -2.64 -11.80 -1.08
N MET A 99 -1.99 -11.13 -2.01
CA MET A 99 -0.87 -11.71 -2.77
C MET A 99 0.35 -10.80 -2.64
N VAL A 100 1.51 -11.43 -2.40
CA VAL A 100 2.82 -10.77 -2.40
C VAL A 100 3.72 -11.49 -3.39
N MET A 101 4.18 -10.78 -4.41
CA MET A 101 5.22 -11.23 -5.32
C MET A 101 6.55 -10.62 -4.89
N ASN A 102 7.44 -11.44 -4.37
CA ASN A 102 8.82 -11.08 -4.09
C ASN A 102 9.62 -11.40 -5.37
N ALA A 103 9.69 -10.45 -6.33
CA ALA A 103 10.16 -10.72 -7.69
C ALA A 103 11.63 -11.16 -7.77
N GLY A 104 12.49 -10.65 -6.88
CA GLY A 104 13.87 -11.09 -6.79
C GLY A 104 14.62 -11.00 -8.13
N SER A 105 15.28 -12.07 -8.54
CA SER A 105 16.06 -12.14 -9.77
C SER A 105 15.23 -12.17 -11.06
N GLY A 106 13.92 -12.35 -10.95
CA GLY A 106 12.99 -12.31 -12.08
C GLY A 106 11.72 -13.12 -11.87
N PHE A 107 10.59 -12.53 -12.19
CA PHE A 107 9.27 -13.12 -12.05
C PHE A 107 8.37 -12.68 -13.20
N TRP A 108 7.79 -13.64 -13.93
CA TRP A 108 6.90 -13.39 -15.07
C TRP A 108 5.46 -13.70 -14.70
N HIS A 109 4.55 -12.76 -14.96
CA HIS A 109 3.13 -12.94 -14.72
C HIS A 109 2.25 -12.16 -15.70
N GLU A 110 0.98 -12.51 -15.71
CA GLU A 110 -0.10 -11.77 -16.34
C GLU A 110 -1.23 -11.55 -15.33
N GLU A 111 -2.04 -10.52 -15.55
CA GLU A 111 -3.20 -10.20 -14.70
C GLU A 111 -4.42 -9.99 -15.56
N ARG A 112 -5.60 -10.38 -15.05
CA ARG A 112 -6.85 -10.22 -15.81
C ARG A 112 -8.07 -10.05 -14.91
N VAL A 113 -9.05 -9.36 -15.45
CA VAL A 113 -10.43 -9.28 -14.97
C VAL A 113 -11.31 -9.92 -16.05
N LEU A 114 -12.07 -10.97 -15.72
CA LEU A 114 -12.93 -11.63 -16.70
C LEU A 114 -14.10 -10.71 -17.10
N PRO A 115 -14.72 -10.92 -18.28
CA PRO A 115 -15.93 -10.17 -18.67
C PRO A 115 -17.11 -10.32 -17.72
N SER A 116 -17.13 -11.40 -16.91
CA SER A 116 -18.14 -11.66 -15.88
C SER A 116 -17.81 -11.11 -14.51
N ASP A 117 -16.55 -10.68 -14.29
CA ASP A 117 -16.11 -10.12 -13.02
C ASP A 117 -16.59 -8.66 -12.90
N PRO A 118 -16.75 -8.12 -11.69
CA PRO A 118 -17.08 -6.72 -11.50
C PRO A 118 -15.90 -5.82 -11.87
N TYR A 119 -16.17 -4.51 -12.05
CA TYR A 119 -15.15 -3.49 -12.14
C TYR A 119 -14.20 -3.59 -10.95
N LEU A 120 -12.90 -3.57 -11.21
CA LEU A 120 -11.86 -3.71 -10.20
C LEU A 120 -11.22 -2.35 -9.91
N ARG A 121 -11.12 -2.01 -8.62
CA ARG A 121 -10.28 -0.95 -8.10
C ARG A 121 -9.42 -1.51 -6.96
N MET A 122 -8.11 -1.40 -7.09
CA MET A 122 -7.15 -2.02 -6.18
C MET A 122 -5.91 -1.16 -5.98
N LEU A 123 -5.08 -1.53 -5.00
CA LEU A 123 -3.74 -0.99 -4.83
C LEU A 123 -2.70 -2.08 -5.16
N GLN A 124 -1.74 -1.74 -6.02
CA GLN A 124 -0.46 -2.44 -6.12
C GLN A 124 0.60 -1.61 -5.39
N ILE A 125 1.19 -2.20 -4.36
CA ILE A 125 2.15 -1.56 -3.47
C ILE A 125 3.53 -2.08 -3.83
N PHE A 126 4.44 -1.18 -4.21
CA PHE A 126 5.81 -1.53 -4.58
C PHE A 126 6.77 -1.16 -3.46
N VAL A 127 7.46 -2.18 -2.95
CA VAL A 127 8.49 -2.03 -1.92
C VAL A 127 9.84 -2.42 -2.51
N ARG A 128 10.86 -1.60 -2.27
CA ARG A 128 12.24 -1.87 -2.66
C ARG A 128 12.84 -2.93 -1.74
N PRO A 129 13.40 -4.03 -2.24
CA PRO A 129 14.04 -5.02 -1.40
C PRO A 129 15.34 -4.47 -0.78
N ARG A 130 15.81 -5.13 0.30
CA ARG A 130 17.08 -4.79 0.97
C ARG A 130 18.33 -5.22 0.21
N ALA A 131 18.19 -6.20 -0.71
CA ALA A 131 19.26 -6.75 -1.51
C ALA A 131 18.74 -7.09 -2.92
N ALA A 132 19.63 -7.05 -3.91
CA ALA A 132 19.31 -7.41 -5.28
C ALA A 132 19.30 -8.93 -5.49
N ASP A 133 18.62 -9.35 -6.54
CA ASP A 133 18.64 -10.70 -7.11
C ASP A 133 18.36 -11.81 -6.09
N LEU A 134 17.50 -11.51 -5.11
CA LEU A 134 17.01 -12.49 -4.15
C LEU A 134 16.20 -13.57 -4.86
N GLU A 135 16.06 -14.73 -4.21
CA GLU A 135 15.23 -15.83 -4.74
C GLU A 135 13.79 -15.36 -4.97
N PRO A 136 13.21 -15.53 -6.15
CA PRO A 136 11.80 -15.24 -6.40
C PRO A 136 10.88 -16.06 -5.51
N HIS A 137 9.85 -15.42 -4.98
CA HIS A 137 8.88 -16.08 -4.11
C HIS A 137 7.49 -15.45 -4.30
N ILE A 138 6.44 -16.26 -4.20
CA ILE A 138 5.07 -15.81 -4.18
C ILE A 138 4.39 -16.27 -2.90
N GLN A 139 3.66 -15.35 -2.28
CA GLN A 139 2.83 -15.60 -1.11
C GLN A 139 1.38 -15.30 -1.49
N TYR A 140 0.50 -16.22 -1.20
CA TYR A 140 -0.94 -16.07 -1.44
C TYR A 140 -1.70 -16.76 -0.32
N GLY A 141 -2.72 -16.09 0.22
CA GLY A 141 -3.52 -16.66 1.31
C GLY A 141 -4.59 -15.71 1.82
N GLU A 142 -5.40 -16.23 2.74
CA GLU A 142 -6.46 -15.48 3.38
C GLU A 142 -5.87 -14.39 4.31
N MET A 143 -6.46 -13.20 4.23
CA MET A 143 -6.20 -12.12 5.19
C MET A 143 -6.94 -12.39 6.51
N PRO A 144 -6.47 -11.86 7.64
CA PRO A 144 -7.24 -11.83 8.88
C PRO A 144 -8.63 -11.22 8.66
N ASP A 145 -9.61 -11.64 9.46
CA ASP A 145 -10.98 -11.11 9.38
C ASP A 145 -10.99 -9.57 9.53
N SER A 146 -11.74 -8.92 8.64
CA SER A 146 -11.99 -7.48 8.75
C SER A 146 -13.08 -7.22 9.80
N ARG A 147 -12.74 -6.44 10.83
CA ARG A 147 -13.70 -5.95 11.81
C ARG A 147 -13.86 -4.43 11.65
N PRO A 148 -15.07 -3.90 11.72
CA PRO A 148 -15.27 -2.45 11.65
C PRO A 148 -14.46 -1.72 12.73
N ASN A 149 -13.78 -0.65 12.33
CA ASN A 149 -13.00 0.24 13.20
C ASN A 149 -11.77 -0.40 13.86
N GLU A 150 -11.32 -1.57 13.38
CA GLU A 150 -10.10 -2.24 13.83
C GLU A 150 -9.09 -2.36 12.68
N TRP A 151 -7.84 -1.98 12.95
CA TRP A 151 -6.75 -2.14 11.97
C TRP A 151 -6.37 -3.61 11.83
N ARG A 152 -6.24 -4.07 10.57
CA ARG A 152 -5.64 -5.38 10.27
C ARG A 152 -4.17 -5.22 9.90
N TYR A 153 -3.29 -5.96 10.53
CA TYR A 153 -1.89 -6.05 10.13
C TYR A 153 -1.75 -7.10 9.04
N LEU A 154 -1.44 -6.72 7.81
CA LEU A 154 -1.49 -7.57 6.63
C LEU A 154 -0.11 -8.06 6.19
N PHE A 155 0.87 -7.15 6.08
CA PHE A 155 2.24 -7.56 5.86
C PHE A 155 3.23 -6.71 6.67
N GLY A 156 4.39 -7.31 6.93
CA GLY A 156 5.52 -6.65 7.57
C GLY A 156 6.84 -7.10 6.98
N ARG A 157 7.94 -6.75 7.65
CA ARG A 157 9.25 -7.30 7.28
C ARG A 157 9.28 -8.81 7.47
N GLU A 158 10.14 -9.49 6.74
CA GLU A 158 10.42 -10.91 6.94
C GLU A 158 10.75 -11.23 8.41
N GLY A 159 10.06 -12.24 8.99
CA GLY A 159 10.17 -12.62 10.39
C GLY A 159 9.37 -11.77 11.38
N SER A 160 8.47 -10.89 10.92
CA SER A 160 7.46 -10.24 11.76
C SER A 160 6.27 -11.15 12.05
N ASP A 161 5.35 -10.69 12.91
CA ASP A 161 4.12 -11.43 13.24
C ASP A 161 3.01 -11.27 12.18
N ALA A 162 3.27 -10.54 11.09
CA ALA A 162 2.31 -10.38 10.00
C ALA A 162 2.13 -11.70 9.22
N PRO A 163 0.93 -11.96 8.67
CA PRO A 163 0.68 -13.17 7.87
C PRO A 163 1.46 -13.22 6.57
N PHE A 164 1.86 -12.06 6.03
CA PHE A 164 2.67 -11.93 4.82
C PHE A 164 3.90 -11.07 5.07
N PHE A 165 4.90 -11.18 4.21
CA PHE A 165 6.12 -10.39 4.37
C PHE A 165 6.63 -9.77 3.08
N VAL A 166 7.33 -8.65 3.23
CA VAL A 166 8.22 -8.05 2.23
C VAL A 166 9.65 -8.07 2.75
N ARG A 167 10.63 -8.10 1.86
CA ARG A 167 12.05 -8.22 2.23
C ARG A 167 12.69 -6.85 2.47
N ASN A 168 11.95 -5.99 3.20
CA ASN A 168 12.45 -4.72 3.74
C ASN A 168 11.57 -4.22 4.90
N ASP A 169 11.97 -3.13 5.52
CA ASP A 169 11.37 -2.55 6.73
C ASP A 169 10.15 -1.68 6.38
N VAL A 170 9.04 -2.32 6.04
CA VAL A 170 7.71 -1.73 5.83
C VAL A 170 6.66 -2.62 6.47
N ASN A 171 5.76 -2.01 7.26
CA ASN A 171 4.55 -2.66 7.75
C ASN A 171 3.33 -2.06 7.06
N PHE A 172 2.32 -2.86 6.81
CA PHE A 172 1.08 -2.46 6.13
C PHE A 172 -0.16 -2.89 6.90
N HIS A 173 -1.05 -1.93 7.09
CA HIS A 173 -2.33 -2.10 7.74
C HIS A 173 -3.45 -1.53 6.88
N ASP A 174 -4.64 -2.13 6.96
CA ASP A 174 -5.86 -1.57 6.42
C ASP A 174 -6.96 -1.48 7.49
N ILE A 175 -7.94 -0.63 7.25
CA ILE A 175 -9.10 -0.45 8.13
C ILE A 175 -10.34 -0.08 7.33
N ARG A 176 -11.50 -0.53 7.82
CA ARG A 176 -12.82 -0.06 7.41
C ARG A 176 -13.43 0.70 8.58
N LEU A 177 -13.65 1.99 8.39
CA LEU A 177 -14.17 2.91 9.41
C LEU A 177 -15.64 3.18 9.16
N SER A 178 -16.47 3.06 10.19
CA SER A 178 -17.86 3.52 10.17
C SER A 178 -17.93 5.03 10.38
N ALA A 179 -18.88 5.70 9.76
CA ALA A 179 -19.10 7.13 9.95
C ALA A 179 -19.19 7.49 11.44
N GLY A 180 -18.49 8.54 11.85
CA GLY A 180 -18.42 9.03 13.24
C GLY A 180 -17.53 8.22 14.18
N SER A 181 -16.89 7.14 13.70
CA SER A 181 -15.93 6.38 14.53
C SER A 181 -14.59 7.11 14.69
N GLU A 182 -13.90 6.81 15.78
CA GLU A 182 -12.59 7.34 16.09
C GLU A 182 -11.63 6.18 16.43
N THR A 183 -10.40 6.27 15.93
CA THR A 183 -9.32 5.33 16.23
C THR A 183 -7.97 6.04 16.18
N ALA A 184 -6.91 5.38 16.64
CA ALA A 184 -5.54 5.85 16.42
C ALA A 184 -4.93 5.18 15.18
N LEU A 185 -3.99 5.84 14.49
CA LEU A 185 -3.14 5.16 13.51
C LEU A 185 -2.39 4.00 14.17
N PRO A 186 -2.04 2.94 13.42
CA PRO A 186 -1.19 1.88 13.94
C PRO A 186 0.12 2.44 14.50
N PRO A 187 0.61 1.92 15.63
CA PRO A 187 1.86 2.37 16.21
C PRO A 187 3.03 2.06 15.26
N SER A 188 3.88 3.05 15.03
CA SER A 188 5.12 2.86 14.28
C SER A 188 6.29 2.53 15.21
N PRO A 189 7.22 1.64 14.82
CA PRO A 189 8.47 1.44 15.54
C PRO A 189 9.25 2.76 15.72
N GLN A 190 10.06 2.85 16.76
CA GLN A 190 10.86 4.05 17.02
C GLN A 190 11.76 4.40 15.82
N GLY A 191 11.72 5.65 15.38
CA GLY A 191 12.49 6.15 14.24
C GLY A 191 11.89 5.85 12.87
N TRP A 192 10.73 5.19 12.83
CA TRP A 192 9.98 4.96 11.61
C TRP A 192 8.96 6.07 11.37
N ASP A 193 8.59 6.27 10.11
CA ASP A 193 7.58 7.22 9.68
C ASP A 193 6.27 6.49 9.36
N SER A 194 5.14 7.21 9.40
CA SER A 194 3.84 6.70 8.95
C SER A 194 3.44 7.36 7.65
N TYR A 195 2.98 6.57 6.69
CA TYR A 195 2.34 7.03 5.47
C TYR A 195 0.95 6.41 5.37
N PHE A 196 -0.08 7.21 5.11
CA PHE A 196 -1.42 6.70 4.94
C PHE A 196 -2.06 7.20 3.64
N TYR A 197 -3.03 6.45 3.16
CA TYR A 197 -3.82 6.71 1.97
C TYR A 197 -5.30 6.48 2.27
N VAL A 198 -6.15 7.46 1.98
CA VAL A 198 -7.60 7.32 2.06
C VAL A 198 -8.09 6.70 0.75
N PHE A 199 -8.42 5.41 0.79
CA PHE A 199 -8.85 4.69 -0.42
C PHE A 199 -10.26 5.10 -0.83
N THR A 200 -11.20 5.17 0.13
CA THR A 200 -12.55 5.71 -0.07
C THR A 200 -12.98 6.50 1.15
N GLY A 201 -13.91 7.43 0.95
CA GLY A 201 -14.51 8.17 2.03
C GLY A 201 -13.76 9.45 2.40
N HIS A 202 -14.03 9.95 3.61
CA HIS A 202 -13.51 11.21 4.11
C HIS A 202 -13.22 11.11 5.62
N VAL A 203 -12.02 11.47 6.02
CA VAL A 203 -11.56 11.37 7.41
C VAL A 203 -10.89 12.65 7.88
N MET A 204 -10.86 12.85 9.21
CA MET A 204 -9.97 13.81 9.87
C MET A 204 -8.79 13.05 10.46
N VAL A 205 -7.58 13.53 10.26
CA VAL A 205 -6.37 13.01 10.93
C VAL A 205 -5.75 14.16 11.72
N ASP A 206 -5.73 14.05 13.05
CA ASP A 206 -5.33 15.13 13.98
C ASP A 206 -5.95 16.50 13.61
N GLY A 207 -7.24 16.51 13.28
CA GLY A 207 -7.98 17.71 12.92
C GLY A 207 -7.77 18.21 11.49
N ILE A 208 -6.98 17.54 10.66
CA ILE A 208 -6.78 17.88 9.24
C ILE A 208 -7.67 16.97 8.38
N PRO A 209 -8.53 17.53 7.49
CA PRO A 209 -9.39 16.71 6.62
C PRO A 209 -8.61 16.07 5.48
N PHE A 210 -8.96 14.82 5.18
CA PHE A 210 -8.45 14.03 4.04
C PHE A 210 -9.63 13.40 3.31
N ALA A 211 -9.75 13.72 2.03
CA ALA A 211 -10.72 13.12 1.13
C ALA A 211 -10.16 11.85 0.45
N GLU A 212 -11.01 11.16 -0.28
CA GLU A 212 -10.64 10.02 -1.11
C GLU A 212 -9.41 10.32 -1.98
N ALA A 213 -8.50 9.37 -2.02
CA ALA A 213 -7.23 9.39 -2.74
C ALA A 213 -6.21 10.45 -2.26
N GLU A 214 -6.43 11.11 -1.14
CA GLU A 214 -5.43 11.95 -0.50
C GLU A 214 -4.52 11.14 0.42
N THR A 215 -3.30 11.63 0.61
CA THR A 215 -2.25 10.97 1.38
C THR A 215 -1.66 11.87 2.45
N GLY A 216 -1.16 11.25 3.52
CA GLY A 216 -0.41 11.95 4.56
C GLY A 216 0.86 11.20 4.94
N LEU A 217 1.96 11.93 5.10
CA LEU A 217 3.22 11.42 5.65
C LEU A 217 3.49 12.12 6.99
N ILE A 218 3.76 11.32 8.03
CA ILE A 218 4.07 11.79 9.38
C ILE A 218 5.43 11.23 9.77
N ARG A 219 6.38 12.11 10.07
CA ARG A 219 7.71 11.70 10.51
C ARG A 219 7.67 11.35 12.00
N GLN A 220 8.11 10.13 12.33
CA GLN A 220 8.20 9.62 13.70
C GLN A 220 6.91 9.94 14.50
N PRO A 221 5.76 9.41 14.07
CA PRO A 221 4.48 9.78 14.63
C PRO A 221 4.41 9.43 16.13
N GLY A 222 3.77 10.32 16.88
CA GLY A 222 3.19 10.00 18.18
C GLY A 222 1.84 9.29 18.00
N GLN A 223 1.01 9.36 19.04
CA GLN A 223 -0.38 8.94 18.92
C GLN A 223 -1.11 9.92 17.99
N THR A 224 -1.57 9.45 16.84
CA THR A 224 -2.28 10.23 15.83
C THR A 224 -3.71 9.72 15.75
N VAL A 225 -4.69 10.62 15.88
CA VAL A 225 -6.12 10.28 15.91
C VAL A 225 -6.73 10.40 14.53
N VAL A 226 -7.52 9.39 14.16
CA VAL A 226 -8.33 9.36 12.92
C VAL A 226 -9.80 9.35 13.29
N THR A 227 -10.57 10.29 12.76
CA THR A 227 -12.04 10.35 12.89
C THR A 227 -12.68 10.22 11.52
N ALA A 228 -13.56 9.25 11.33
CA ALA A 228 -14.27 9.06 10.07
C ALA A 228 -15.44 10.05 9.96
N LEU A 229 -15.48 10.84 8.88
CA LEU A 229 -16.59 11.75 8.59
C LEU A 229 -17.74 11.06 7.86
N GLU A 230 -17.42 9.97 7.16
CA GLU A 230 -18.33 9.03 6.49
C GLU A 230 -17.72 7.64 6.50
N ASP A 231 -18.45 6.61 6.04
CA ASP A 231 -17.90 5.26 5.90
C ASP A 231 -16.66 5.32 5.00
N SER A 232 -15.53 4.87 5.53
CA SER A 232 -14.24 5.08 4.89
C SER A 232 -13.37 3.83 4.91
N VAL A 233 -12.51 3.70 3.92
CA VAL A 233 -11.46 2.67 3.85
C VAL A 233 -10.11 3.38 3.78
N MET A 234 -9.21 3.02 4.66
CA MET A 234 -7.85 3.56 4.70
C MET A 234 -6.82 2.45 4.72
N VAL A 235 -5.64 2.79 4.25
CA VAL A 235 -4.43 1.97 4.45
C VAL A 235 -3.36 2.81 5.13
N CYS A 236 -2.52 2.15 5.93
CA CYS A 236 -1.42 2.80 6.65
C CYS A 236 -0.15 1.95 6.57
N PHE A 237 0.96 2.62 6.30
CA PHE A 237 2.29 2.05 6.24
C PHE A 237 3.15 2.62 7.36
N SER A 238 3.86 1.76 8.09
CA SER A 238 5.01 2.18 8.90
C SER A 238 6.28 1.87 8.13
N ILE A 239 7.16 2.84 7.99
CA ILE A 239 8.29 2.79 7.06
C ILE A 239 9.57 3.18 7.81
N ASN A 240 10.63 2.37 7.71
CA ASN A 240 11.96 2.78 8.13
C ASN A 240 12.62 3.62 7.02
N PRO A 241 12.67 4.96 7.13
CA PRO A 241 13.20 5.80 6.06
C PRO A 241 14.71 5.61 5.83
N ASN A 242 15.41 4.97 6.78
CA ASN A 242 16.86 4.73 6.75
C ASN A 242 17.22 3.28 6.39
N ALA A 243 16.23 2.44 6.07
CA ALA A 243 16.51 1.08 5.65
C ALA A 243 17.32 1.04 4.33
N PRO A 244 18.24 0.09 4.16
CA PRO A 244 18.94 -0.07 2.89
C PRO A 244 17.94 -0.45 1.79
N VAL A 245 18.07 0.15 0.60
CA VAL A 245 17.17 -0.09 -0.52
C VAL A 245 17.93 -0.39 -1.81
N VAL A 246 17.42 -1.31 -2.60
CA VAL A 246 17.87 -1.57 -3.97
C VAL A 246 16.94 -0.84 -4.93
N ARG A 247 17.51 -0.01 -5.82
CA ARG A 247 16.80 0.77 -6.85
C ARG A 247 17.00 0.16 -8.25
N LEU A 248 16.97 -1.16 -8.33
CA LEU A 248 17.11 -1.91 -9.59
C LEU A 248 15.79 -2.58 -10.01
N GLY A 249 14.70 -2.21 -9.34
CA GLY A 249 13.38 -2.74 -9.64
C GLY A 249 12.88 -2.37 -11.03
N THR A 250 12.04 -3.19 -11.62
CA THR A 250 11.36 -2.88 -12.88
C THR A 250 10.50 -1.62 -12.74
N VAL A 251 9.81 -1.49 -11.61
CA VAL A 251 8.89 -0.38 -11.29
C VAL A 251 9.37 0.42 -10.07
N GLY A 252 9.81 -0.24 -9.00
CA GLY A 252 10.18 0.36 -7.71
C GLY A 252 11.59 0.97 -7.65
N ARG A 253 12.22 1.28 -8.76
CA ARG A 253 13.58 1.85 -8.87
C ARG A 253 13.70 3.30 -8.38
#